data_20a6f50b0db69e61a946804880799ae9
#
_entry.id   20a6f50b0db69e61a946804880799ae9
#
_cell.length_a   1.000
_cell.length_b   1.000
_cell.length_c   1.000
_cell.angle_alpha   90.00
_cell.angle_beta   90.00
_cell.angle_gamma   90.00
#
_symmetry.space_group_name_H-M   'P 1'
#
loop_
_entity.id
_entity.type
_entity.pdbx_description
1 polymer ?
#
loop_
_entity_poly.entity_id
_entity_poly.type
_entity_poly.pdbx_seq_one_letter_code
_entity_poly.pdbx_strand_id
1 'polypeptide(L)'
;QITRHTWLYTEMINAGAVIYGDPDRFLLKNDGENPVALQLGGSEPQDLAKAAAKAAAYGYDEINLNCGCPSPRVQKGAFGACLMKEADLVADCLNAMQEAAPGCAVTVKHRIGLDRETDYQPLADFVGTLAEKTDCTTFIVHARNAWLEGLSPKENRDVPPLRYDYVYRLKREFPALEIIINGGIKTNDEIAAHLQHVDGVMVGRECYHNPMLMRDWDRLFYGDDRAPVSYAELAGRLKDYAAAQLAAGRGTILRHMARHYLGLMHGLNGARHWRRMLSDAELLKPNDPDLILRAWEQVERANDFSDGLPVNKE
;
A
#
# COMPACT_ATOMS: atom_id res chain seq x y z
N GLN A 1 2.36 2.02 13.28
CA GLN A 1 1.98 2.49 14.62
C GLN A 1 0.55 2.07 15.02
N ILE A 2 -0.31 1.78 14.04
CA ILE A 2 -1.70 1.33 14.25
C ILE A 2 -1.76 -0.19 14.32
N THR A 3 -1.00 -0.88 13.47
CA THR A 3 -0.86 -2.33 13.39
C THR A 3 0.60 -2.74 13.49
N ARG A 4 0.90 -3.98 13.88
CA ARG A 4 2.25 -4.54 14.06
C ARG A 4 2.59 -5.61 13.02
N HIS A 5 1.57 -6.25 12.47
CA HIS A 5 1.72 -7.44 11.63
C HIS A 5 1.35 -7.19 10.17
N THR A 6 0.58 -6.13 9.91
CA THR A 6 0.13 -5.82 8.55
C THR A 6 1.31 -5.46 7.67
N TRP A 7 1.38 -6.14 6.53
CA TRP A 7 2.38 -5.88 5.50
C TRP A 7 2.12 -4.50 4.86
N LEU A 8 3.12 -3.64 4.87
CA LEU A 8 3.03 -2.30 4.30
C LEU A 8 3.65 -2.26 2.91
N TYR A 9 3.13 -1.38 2.04
CA TYR A 9 3.66 -1.18 0.69
C TYR A 9 3.99 0.29 0.47
N THR A 10 5.14 0.56 -0.14
CA THR A 10 5.48 1.91 -0.59
C THR A 10 4.61 2.32 -1.77
N GLU A 11 4.60 3.60 -2.12
CA GLU A 11 4.19 4.04 -3.45
C GLU A 11 5.11 3.40 -4.50
N MET A 12 4.63 3.30 -5.76
CA MET A 12 5.46 2.81 -6.86
C MET A 12 6.60 3.79 -7.15
N ILE A 13 7.83 3.31 -7.03
CA ILE A 13 9.05 4.05 -7.35
C ILE A 13 9.62 3.53 -8.67
N ASN A 14 9.95 4.44 -9.58
CA ASN A 14 10.59 4.06 -10.85
C ASN A 14 12.02 3.55 -10.58
N ALA A 15 12.40 2.43 -11.19
CA ALA A 15 13.73 1.83 -11.03
C ALA A 15 14.85 2.82 -11.36
N GLY A 16 14.71 3.62 -12.41
CA GLY A 16 15.68 4.67 -12.76
C GLY A 16 15.85 5.73 -11.66
N ALA A 17 14.79 6.07 -10.91
CA ALA A 17 14.91 7.00 -9.78
C ALA A 17 15.74 6.42 -8.65
N VAL A 18 15.63 5.12 -8.39
CA VAL A 18 16.45 4.40 -7.40
C VAL A 18 17.91 4.28 -7.85
N ILE A 19 18.14 4.05 -9.15
CA ILE A 19 19.49 3.83 -9.69
C ILE A 19 20.29 5.12 -9.76
N TYR A 20 19.68 6.17 -10.33
CA TYR A 20 20.37 7.42 -10.72
C TYR A 20 20.07 8.59 -9.78
N GLY A 21 19.08 8.48 -8.92
CA GLY A 21 18.73 9.49 -7.92
C GLY A 21 19.47 9.30 -6.61
N ASP A 22 19.07 10.09 -5.61
CA ASP A 22 19.51 9.91 -4.23
C ASP A 22 18.73 8.72 -3.62
N PRO A 23 19.41 7.59 -3.30
CA PRO A 23 18.73 6.41 -2.75
C PRO A 23 18.03 6.71 -1.43
N ASP A 24 18.60 7.52 -0.56
CA ASP A 24 18.02 7.87 0.75
C ASP A 24 16.66 8.55 0.59
N ARG A 25 16.51 9.35 -0.44
CA ARG A 25 15.23 10.03 -0.72
C ARG A 25 14.09 9.06 -1.03
N PHE A 26 14.40 7.90 -1.62
CA PHE A 26 13.40 6.96 -2.13
C PHE A 26 13.29 5.69 -1.29
N LEU A 27 14.35 5.30 -0.61
CA LEU A 27 14.45 4.00 0.05
C LEU A 27 14.50 4.07 1.58
N LEU A 28 14.74 5.27 2.17
CA LEU A 28 14.73 5.39 3.62
C LEU A 28 13.34 5.06 4.18
N LYS A 29 13.34 4.18 5.17
CA LYS A 29 12.21 3.83 6.00
C LYS A 29 12.62 3.84 7.47
N ASN A 30 11.66 3.79 8.38
CA ASN A 30 11.96 3.65 9.80
C ASN A 30 11.98 2.17 10.18
N ASP A 31 12.85 1.80 11.13
CA ASP A 31 13.01 0.39 11.56
C ASP A 31 11.71 -0.25 12.08
N GLY A 32 10.80 0.55 12.62
CA GLY A 32 9.49 0.09 13.11
C GLY A 32 8.41 -0.07 12.05
N GLU A 33 8.73 0.05 10.76
CA GLU A 33 7.74 -0.08 9.66
C GLU A 33 7.65 -1.50 9.10
N ASN A 34 8.63 -2.37 9.40
CA ASN A 34 8.60 -3.76 8.93
C ASN A 34 7.42 -4.57 9.53
N PRO A 35 6.81 -5.47 8.74
CA PRO A 35 7.20 -5.87 7.38
C PRO A 35 6.76 -4.85 6.32
N VAL A 36 7.68 -4.50 5.41
CA VAL A 36 7.41 -3.52 4.34
C VAL A 36 7.96 -3.95 2.99
N ALA A 37 7.12 -3.81 1.97
CA ALA A 37 7.45 -4.06 0.57
C ALA A 37 7.77 -2.75 -0.15
N LEU A 38 8.88 -2.76 -0.90
CA LEU A 38 9.17 -1.72 -1.88
C LEU A 38 8.50 -2.07 -3.21
N GLN A 39 7.66 -1.19 -3.75
CA GLN A 39 7.11 -1.39 -5.08
C GLN A 39 7.92 -0.66 -6.14
N LEU A 40 8.44 -1.41 -7.12
CA LEU A 40 9.19 -0.89 -8.26
C LEU A 40 8.33 -0.83 -9.54
N GLY A 41 8.60 0.19 -10.36
CA GLY A 41 8.11 0.29 -11.72
C GLY A 41 9.28 0.35 -12.71
N GLY A 42 9.23 -0.49 -13.72
CA GLY A 42 10.24 -0.62 -14.77
C GLY A 42 9.92 -1.79 -15.67
N SER A 43 10.67 -1.95 -16.76
CA SER A 43 10.53 -3.05 -17.72
C SER A 43 11.88 -3.59 -18.20
N GLU A 44 12.98 -2.99 -17.77
CA GLU A 44 14.32 -3.46 -18.12
C GLU A 44 14.86 -4.37 -17.00
N PRO A 45 15.10 -5.68 -17.25
CA PRO A 45 15.54 -6.62 -16.21
C PRO A 45 16.79 -6.17 -15.48
N GLN A 46 17.80 -5.65 -16.21
CA GLN A 46 19.04 -5.20 -15.60
C GLN A 46 18.87 -3.97 -14.68
N ASP A 47 17.98 -3.05 -15.02
CA ASP A 47 17.72 -1.88 -14.18
C ASP A 47 16.89 -2.28 -12.96
N LEU A 48 15.91 -3.16 -13.12
CA LEU A 48 15.17 -3.72 -11.98
C LEU A 48 16.08 -4.50 -11.03
N ALA A 49 17.03 -5.28 -11.54
CA ALA A 49 18.05 -5.96 -10.74
C ALA A 49 18.88 -4.97 -9.89
N LYS A 50 19.39 -3.89 -10.50
CA LYS A 50 20.15 -2.85 -9.79
C LYS A 50 19.32 -2.16 -8.71
N ALA A 51 18.05 -1.85 -9.01
CA ALA A 51 17.14 -1.24 -8.06
C ALA A 51 16.80 -2.19 -6.91
N ALA A 52 16.57 -3.49 -7.20
CA ALA A 52 16.31 -4.52 -6.21
C ALA A 52 17.52 -4.73 -5.26
N ALA A 53 18.75 -4.79 -5.78
CA ALA A 53 19.94 -4.90 -4.97
C ALA A 53 20.10 -3.72 -3.99
N LYS A 54 19.79 -2.48 -4.45
CA LYS A 54 19.80 -1.31 -3.57
C LYS A 54 18.69 -1.41 -2.51
N ALA A 55 17.48 -1.83 -2.87
CA ALA A 55 16.36 -1.99 -1.94
C ALA A 55 16.67 -3.00 -0.83
N ALA A 56 17.27 -4.14 -1.17
CA ALA A 56 17.68 -5.15 -0.20
C ALA A 56 18.66 -4.58 0.83
N ALA A 57 19.60 -3.71 0.42
CA ALA A 57 20.53 -3.05 1.32
C ALA A 57 19.85 -2.09 2.32
N TYR A 58 18.62 -1.61 2.04
CA TYR A 58 17.82 -0.77 2.94
C TYR A 58 16.89 -1.59 3.86
N GLY A 59 16.97 -2.93 3.81
CA GLY A 59 16.25 -3.82 4.72
C GLY A 59 14.75 -3.90 4.44
N TYR A 60 14.34 -3.85 3.17
CA TYR A 60 12.98 -4.21 2.75
C TYR A 60 12.78 -5.72 2.83
N ASP A 61 11.60 -6.14 3.27
CA ASP A 61 11.24 -7.58 3.40
C ASP A 61 10.79 -8.16 2.06
N GLU A 62 10.24 -7.32 1.19
CA GLU A 62 9.71 -7.68 -0.12
C GLU A 62 10.05 -6.62 -1.16
N ILE A 63 10.26 -7.05 -2.40
CA ILE A 63 10.37 -6.18 -3.57
C ILE A 63 9.28 -6.58 -4.55
N ASN A 64 8.36 -5.66 -4.80
CA ASN A 64 7.18 -5.91 -5.62
C ASN A 64 7.29 -5.24 -6.99
N LEU A 65 7.06 -5.98 -8.07
CA LEU A 65 6.99 -5.41 -9.42
C LEU A 65 5.57 -4.94 -9.73
N ASN A 66 5.42 -3.71 -10.19
CA ASN A 66 4.14 -3.16 -10.62
C ASN A 66 3.82 -3.51 -12.07
N CYS A 67 2.83 -4.38 -12.28
CA CYS A 67 2.22 -4.70 -13.57
C CYS A 67 0.73 -4.29 -13.62
N GLY A 68 0.32 -3.25 -12.88
CA GLY A 68 -1.10 -2.89 -12.78
C GLY A 68 -1.43 -1.39 -12.95
N CYS A 69 -0.43 -0.50 -13.03
CA CYS A 69 -0.65 0.93 -13.19
C CYS A 69 -1.01 1.31 -14.62
N PRO A 70 -2.21 1.91 -14.88
CA PRO A 70 -2.64 2.29 -16.23
C PRO A 70 -2.27 3.73 -16.60
N SER A 71 -1.39 4.40 -15.84
CA SER A 71 -1.05 5.81 -16.06
C SER A 71 -0.43 6.02 -17.44
N PRO A 72 -0.82 7.07 -18.20
CA PRO A 72 -0.21 7.40 -19.50
C PRO A 72 1.31 7.61 -19.42
N ARG A 73 1.81 8.15 -18.30
CA ARG A 73 3.25 8.31 -18.05
C ARG A 73 3.96 6.96 -17.96
N VAL A 74 3.31 6.00 -17.28
CA VAL A 74 3.81 4.64 -17.09
C VAL A 74 3.77 3.88 -18.41
N GLN A 75 2.70 4.01 -19.18
CA GLN A 75 2.58 3.41 -20.52
C GLN A 75 3.64 3.92 -21.50
N LYS A 76 3.93 5.26 -21.49
CA LYS A 76 5.03 5.82 -22.29
C LYS A 76 6.41 5.26 -21.93
N GLY A 77 6.59 4.84 -20.67
CA GLY A 77 7.77 4.14 -20.18
C GLY A 77 7.74 2.64 -20.43
N ALA A 78 6.74 2.10 -21.13
CA ALA A 78 6.55 0.68 -21.43
C ALA A 78 6.56 -0.23 -20.18
N PHE A 79 6.00 0.23 -19.05
CA PHE A 79 5.88 -0.57 -17.81
C PHE A 79 4.48 -0.43 -17.18
N GLY A 80 4.23 -1.04 -16.03
CA GLY A 80 2.92 -1.07 -15.37
C GLY A 80 1.94 -2.03 -16.05
N ALA A 81 0.68 -1.62 -16.25
CA ALA A 81 -0.36 -2.54 -16.73
C ALA A 81 -0.11 -3.10 -18.14
N CYS A 82 0.58 -2.37 -19.01
CA CYS A 82 0.90 -2.84 -20.36
C CYS A 82 1.80 -4.09 -20.35
N LEU A 83 2.61 -4.29 -19.30
CA LEU A 83 3.44 -5.49 -19.13
C LEU A 83 2.62 -6.79 -19.01
N MET A 84 1.34 -6.73 -18.74
CA MET A 84 0.50 -7.94 -18.74
C MET A 84 0.39 -8.60 -20.12
N LYS A 85 0.79 -7.92 -21.20
CA LYS A 85 0.91 -8.49 -22.55
C LYS A 85 2.25 -9.18 -22.82
N GLU A 86 3.21 -9.03 -21.92
CA GLU A 86 4.62 -9.39 -22.07
C GLU A 86 5.04 -10.32 -20.91
N ALA A 87 4.31 -11.43 -20.70
CA ALA A 87 4.53 -12.32 -19.56
C ALA A 87 5.99 -12.84 -19.47
N ASP A 88 6.61 -13.13 -20.63
CA ASP A 88 8.01 -13.56 -20.70
C ASP A 88 8.97 -12.47 -20.23
N LEU A 89 8.77 -11.23 -20.64
CA LEU A 89 9.56 -10.09 -20.15
C LEU A 89 9.37 -9.86 -18.65
N VAL A 90 8.14 -10.04 -18.14
CA VAL A 90 7.88 -9.95 -16.69
C VAL A 90 8.62 -11.05 -15.95
N ALA A 91 8.65 -12.27 -16.48
CA ALA A 91 9.43 -13.37 -15.90
C ALA A 91 10.94 -13.05 -15.86
N ASP A 92 11.50 -12.52 -16.95
CA ASP A 92 12.89 -12.09 -16.99
C ASP A 92 13.18 -11.01 -15.94
N CYS A 93 12.26 -10.05 -15.77
CA CYS A 93 12.37 -9.00 -14.74
C CYS A 93 12.36 -9.58 -13.33
N LEU A 94 11.42 -10.49 -13.03
CA LEU A 94 11.31 -11.12 -11.70
C LEU A 94 12.55 -11.94 -11.36
N ASN A 95 13.05 -12.73 -12.30
CA ASN A 95 14.27 -13.52 -12.12
C ASN A 95 15.48 -12.63 -11.86
N ALA A 96 15.67 -11.57 -12.65
CA ALA A 96 16.76 -10.62 -12.47
C ALA A 96 16.70 -9.92 -11.11
N MET A 97 15.51 -9.57 -10.63
CA MET A 97 15.29 -8.99 -9.29
C MET A 97 15.62 -9.99 -8.19
N GLN A 98 15.18 -11.26 -8.33
CA GLN A 98 15.42 -12.32 -7.35
C GLN A 98 16.92 -12.65 -7.22
N GLU A 99 17.63 -12.77 -8.33
CA GLU A 99 19.07 -12.98 -8.35
C GLU A 99 19.85 -11.84 -7.68
N ALA A 100 19.41 -10.59 -7.90
CA ALA A 100 20.09 -9.40 -7.38
C ALA A 100 19.76 -9.09 -5.91
N ALA A 101 18.68 -9.65 -5.37
CA ALA A 101 18.23 -9.43 -3.99
C ALA A 101 17.98 -10.76 -3.26
N PRO A 102 19.00 -11.63 -3.11
CA PRO A 102 18.83 -12.89 -2.42
C PRO A 102 18.41 -12.65 -0.96
N GLY A 103 17.35 -13.31 -0.53
CA GLY A 103 16.79 -13.15 0.82
C GLY A 103 15.63 -12.15 0.93
N CYS A 104 15.32 -11.37 -0.12
CA CYS A 104 14.07 -10.64 -0.24
C CYS A 104 13.05 -11.46 -1.05
N ALA A 105 11.80 -11.46 -0.62
CA ALA A 105 10.72 -11.99 -1.46
C ALA A 105 10.52 -11.07 -2.68
N VAL A 106 10.45 -11.65 -3.88
CA VAL A 106 10.10 -10.91 -5.10
C VAL A 106 8.70 -11.28 -5.51
N THR A 107 7.81 -10.29 -5.62
CA THR A 107 6.38 -10.47 -5.86
C THR A 107 5.90 -9.60 -7.03
N VAL A 108 4.70 -9.86 -7.52
CA VAL A 108 4.11 -9.09 -8.61
C VAL A 108 2.71 -8.58 -8.26
N LYS A 109 2.43 -7.32 -8.60
CA LYS A 109 1.10 -6.74 -8.46
C LYS A 109 0.53 -6.37 -9.82
N HIS A 110 -0.59 -6.99 -10.20
CA HIS A 110 -1.19 -6.87 -11.52
C HIS A 110 -2.71 -6.69 -11.47
N ARG A 111 -3.34 -6.56 -12.64
CA ARG A 111 -4.78 -6.51 -12.85
C ARG A 111 -5.29 -7.88 -13.31
N ILE A 112 -6.62 -8.01 -13.45
CA ILE A 112 -7.24 -9.24 -14.00
C ILE A 112 -7.24 -9.27 -15.53
N GLY A 113 -6.92 -8.17 -16.19
CA GLY A 113 -6.88 -8.05 -17.64
C GLY A 113 -6.70 -6.61 -18.08
N LEU A 114 -6.73 -6.38 -19.38
CA LEU A 114 -6.57 -5.08 -20.02
C LEU A 114 -7.84 -4.68 -20.78
N ASP A 115 -8.08 -3.40 -20.84
CA ASP A 115 -9.16 -2.78 -21.59
C ASP A 115 -10.51 -3.44 -21.27
N ARG A 116 -11.28 -3.84 -22.29
CA ARG A 116 -12.62 -4.46 -22.14
C ARG A 116 -12.58 -5.98 -22.26
N GLU A 117 -11.42 -6.59 -22.04
CA GLU A 117 -11.30 -8.03 -22.02
C GLU A 117 -12.21 -8.63 -20.93
N THR A 118 -13.00 -9.62 -21.33
CA THR A 118 -13.93 -10.32 -20.43
C THR A 118 -13.59 -11.78 -20.26
N ASP A 119 -12.61 -12.29 -21.00
CA ASP A 119 -12.16 -13.65 -20.85
C ASP A 119 -11.23 -13.78 -19.63
N TYR A 120 -11.37 -14.86 -18.92
CA TYR A 120 -10.51 -15.22 -17.80
C TYR A 120 -9.16 -15.79 -18.24
N GLN A 121 -9.11 -16.45 -19.42
CA GLN A 121 -7.93 -17.19 -19.86
C GLN A 121 -6.65 -16.34 -19.90
N PRO A 122 -6.65 -15.11 -20.41
CA PRO A 122 -5.44 -14.27 -20.39
C PRO A 122 -4.86 -14.02 -18.99
N LEU A 123 -5.71 -13.96 -17.95
CA LEU A 123 -5.26 -13.87 -16.57
C LEU A 123 -4.56 -15.17 -16.13
N ALA A 124 -5.17 -16.30 -16.40
CA ALA A 124 -4.60 -17.61 -16.03
C ALA A 124 -3.28 -17.89 -16.78
N ASP A 125 -3.21 -17.52 -18.07
CA ASP A 125 -1.99 -17.65 -18.87
C ASP A 125 -0.86 -16.76 -18.34
N PHE A 126 -1.15 -15.52 -18.00
CA PHE A 126 -0.17 -14.61 -17.41
C PHE A 126 0.40 -15.16 -16.10
N VAL A 127 -0.46 -15.54 -15.15
CA VAL A 127 -0.02 -16.08 -13.86
C VAL A 127 0.68 -17.44 -14.04
N GLY A 128 0.14 -18.32 -14.90
CA GLY A 128 0.74 -19.61 -15.19
C GLY A 128 2.14 -19.50 -15.78
N THR A 129 2.35 -18.58 -16.73
CA THR A 129 3.68 -18.31 -17.31
C THR A 129 4.69 -17.88 -16.25
N LEU A 130 4.29 -16.96 -15.36
CA LEU A 130 5.18 -16.50 -14.30
C LEU A 130 5.48 -17.58 -13.27
N ALA A 131 4.47 -18.35 -12.88
CA ALA A 131 4.64 -19.49 -11.95
C ALA A 131 5.53 -20.60 -12.50
N GLU A 132 5.51 -20.81 -13.82
CA GLU A 132 6.36 -21.81 -14.48
C GLU A 132 7.81 -21.34 -14.64
N LYS A 133 8.02 -20.05 -14.94
CA LYS A 133 9.31 -19.50 -15.35
C LYS A 133 10.09 -18.82 -14.24
N THR A 134 9.50 -18.62 -13.06
CA THR A 134 10.11 -17.89 -11.94
C THR A 134 9.85 -18.58 -10.60
N ASP A 135 10.60 -18.17 -9.57
CA ASP A 135 10.35 -18.56 -8.18
C ASP A 135 9.32 -17.63 -7.48
N CYS A 136 8.62 -16.77 -8.23
CA CYS A 136 7.60 -15.89 -7.69
C CYS A 136 6.34 -16.69 -7.31
N THR A 137 6.05 -16.76 -6.03
CA THR A 137 4.88 -17.46 -5.48
C THR A 137 3.74 -16.55 -5.04
N THR A 138 3.97 -15.23 -4.91
CA THR A 138 3.00 -14.29 -4.36
C THR A 138 2.50 -13.30 -5.42
N PHE A 139 1.20 -13.31 -5.64
CA PHE A 139 0.52 -12.49 -6.66
C PHE A 139 -0.53 -11.59 -6.02
N ILE A 140 -0.37 -10.27 -6.14
CA ILE A 140 -1.37 -9.30 -5.68
C ILE A 140 -2.26 -8.89 -6.86
N VAL A 141 -3.51 -9.30 -6.83
CA VAL A 141 -4.44 -9.19 -7.96
C VAL A 141 -5.48 -8.10 -7.71
N HIS A 142 -5.38 -6.98 -8.44
CA HIS A 142 -6.46 -6.00 -8.43
C HIS A 142 -7.63 -6.50 -9.30
N ALA A 143 -8.76 -6.76 -8.67
CA ALA A 143 -9.94 -7.41 -9.29
C ALA A 143 -10.69 -6.53 -10.31
N ARG A 144 -9.98 -5.69 -11.07
CA ARG A 144 -10.49 -4.86 -12.17
C ARG A 144 -9.52 -4.92 -13.36
N ASN A 145 -10.04 -4.81 -14.56
CA ASN A 145 -9.21 -4.55 -15.73
C ASN A 145 -8.55 -3.17 -15.64
N ALA A 146 -7.40 -3.01 -16.28
CA ALA A 146 -6.82 -1.72 -16.57
C ALA A 146 -7.26 -1.25 -17.97
N TRP A 147 -8.09 -0.22 -18.05
CA TRP A 147 -8.38 0.41 -19.34
C TRP A 147 -7.27 1.39 -19.66
N LEU A 148 -6.51 1.06 -20.71
CA LEU A 148 -5.30 1.81 -21.06
C LEU A 148 -5.63 3.16 -21.70
N GLU A 149 -6.81 3.27 -22.30
CA GLU A 149 -7.30 4.50 -22.93
C GLU A 149 -8.65 4.93 -22.34
N GLY A 150 -8.93 6.23 -22.42
CA GLY A 150 -10.23 6.81 -22.08
C GLY A 150 -10.50 7.03 -20.58
N LEU A 151 -9.65 6.55 -19.68
CA LEU A 151 -9.80 6.75 -18.24
C LEU A 151 -8.51 7.25 -17.58
N SER A 152 -8.67 8.19 -16.65
CA SER A 152 -7.58 8.56 -15.75
C SER A 152 -7.22 7.39 -14.80
N PRO A 153 -6.03 7.41 -14.17
CA PRO A 153 -5.66 6.41 -13.16
C PRO A 153 -6.63 6.35 -11.97
N LYS A 154 -7.31 7.45 -11.65
CA LYS A 154 -8.33 7.50 -10.61
C LYS A 154 -9.58 6.74 -11.05
N GLU A 155 -10.11 7.06 -12.23
CA GLU A 155 -11.30 6.40 -12.80
C GLU A 155 -11.06 4.90 -13.04
N ASN A 156 -9.85 4.49 -13.41
CA ASN A 156 -9.45 3.08 -13.55
C ASN A 156 -9.53 2.28 -12.23
N ARG A 157 -9.75 2.93 -11.09
CA ARG A 157 -9.98 2.28 -9.81
C ARG A 157 -11.45 2.17 -9.44
N ASP A 158 -12.32 2.82 -10.21
CA ASP A 158 -13.75 2.91 -9.90
C ASP A 158 -14.65 2.42 -11.04
N VAL A 159 -14.34 2.77 -12.29
CA VAL A 159 -15.19 2.52 -13.47
C VAL A 159 -15.14 1.07 -13.96
N PRO A 160 -13.99 0.42 -14.21
CA PRO A 160 -14.00 -0.98 -14.63
C PRO A 160 -14.66 -1.85 -13.55
N PRO A 161 -15.50 -2.83 -13.92
CA PRO A 161 -16.21 -3.66 -12.97
C PRO A 161 -15.28 -4.49 -12.10
N LEU A 162 -15.66 -4.72 -10.85
CA LEU A 162 -14.99 -5.67 -9.95
C LEU A 162 -15.38 -7.09 -10.33
N ARG A 163 -14.39 -7.97 -10.47
CA ARG A 163 -14.53 -9.38 -10.79
C ARG A 163 -13.77 -10.21 -9.75
N TYR A 164 -14.28 -10.26 -8.53
CA TYR A 164 -13.72 -11.07 -7.45
C TYR A 164 -13.76 -12.58 -7.78
N ASP A 165 -14.77 -12.99 -8.53
CA ASP A 165 -14.92 -14.35 -9.04
C ASP A 165 -13.68 -14.85 -9.81
N TYR A 166 -13.02 -13.98 -10.59
CA TYR A 166 -11.79 -14.29 -11.30
C TYR A 166 -10.62 -14.56 -10.35
N VAL A 167 -10.48 -13.76 -9.31
CA VAL A 167 -9.40 -13.93 -8.32
C VAL A 167 -9.62 -15.20 -7.51
N TYR A 168 -10.85 -15.50 -7.11
CA TYR A 168 -11.18 -16.75 -6.43
C TYR A 168 -10.97 -17.97 -7.30
N ARG A 169 -11.29 -17.87 -8.58
CA ARG A 169 -11.01 -18.92 -9.56
C ARG A 169 -9.51 -19.16 -9.72
N LEU A 170 -8.73 -18.06 -9.79
CA LEU A 170 -7.27 -18.12 -9.89
C LEU A 170 -6.67 -18.88 -8.70
N LYS A 171 -7.11 -18.60 -7.47
CA LYS A 171 -6.64 -19.34 -6.27
C LYS A 171 -6.97 -20.82 -6.34
N ARG A 172 -8.15 -21.20 -6.84
CA ARG A 172 -8.52 -22.61 -6.98
C ARG A 172 -7.70 -23.33 -8.05
N GLU A 173 -7.35 -22.66 -9.14
CA GLU A 173 -6.54 -23.22 -10.23
C GLU A 173 -5.05 -23.29 -9.89
N PHE A 174 -4.57 -22.34 -9.08
CA PHE A 174 -3.18 -22.28 -8.62
C PHE A 174 -3.10 -22.36 -7.08
N PRO A 175 -3.46 -23.49 -6.47
CA PRO A 175 -3.57 -23.60 -4.99
C PRO A 175 -2.23 -23.45 -4.27
N ALA A 176 -1.11 -23.71 -4.94
CA ALA A 176 0.24 -23.55 -4.38
C ALA A 176 0.73 -22.11 -4.37
N LEU A 177 0.09 -21.21 -5.13
CA LEU A 177 0.44 -19.80 -5.15
C LEU A 177 -0.28 -19.04 -4.03
N GLU A 178 0.38 -18.04 -3.47
CA GLU A 178 -0.21 -17.08 -2.57
C GLU A 178 -0.92 -15.98 -3.37
N ILE A 179 -2.25 -15.97 -3.33
CA ILE A 179 -3.09 -15.03 -4.05
C ILE A 179 -3.68 -14.02 -3.09
N ILE A 180 -3.30 -12.76 -3.28
CA ILE A 180 -3.75 -11.63 -2.48
C ILE A 180 -4.71 -10.78 -3.31
N ILE A 181 -5.96 -10.66 -2.85
CA ILE A 181 -6.99 -9.88 -3.54
C ILE A 181 -6.88 -8.39 -3.21
N ASN A 182 -7.13 -7.55 -4.20
CA ASN A 182 -7.19 -6.09 -4.04
C ASN A 182 -8.33 -5.51 -4.87
N GLY A 183 -8.88 -4.38 -4.45
CA GLY A 183 -9.84 -3.58 -5.21
C GLY A 183 -11.19 -3.42 -4.53
N GLY A 184 -11.57 -2.19 -4.21
CA GLY A 184 -12.90 -1.82 -3.70
C GLY A 184 -13.19 -2.18 -2.24
N ILE A 185 -12.31 -2.88 -1.54
CA ILE A 185 -12.49 -3.39 -0.17
C ILE A 185 -12.38 -2.26 0.84
N LYS A 186 -13.37 -2.14 1.76
CA LYS A 186 -13.52 -1.00 2.67
C LYS A 186 -13.80 -1.36 4.12
N THR A 187 -14.23 -2.58 4.41
CA THR A 187 -14.62 -2.98 5.78
C THR A 187 -13.91 -4.25 6.22
N ASN A 188 -13.85 -4.46 7.55
CA ASN A 188 -13.27 -5.68 8.13
C ASN A 188 -14.10 -6.93 7.76
N ASP A 189 -15.41 -6.80 7.62
CA ASP A 189 -16.28 -7.90 7.21
C ASP A 189 -16.01 -8.32 5.75
N GLU A 190 -15.78 -7.34 4.85
CA GLU A 190 -15.36 -7.64 3.48
C GLU A 190 -14.00 -8.33 3.45
N ILE A 191 -13.03 -7.88 4.28
CA ILE A 191 -11.73 -8.56 4.42
C ILE A 191 -11.94 -10.01 4.87
N ALA A 192 -12.69 -10.23 5.93
CA ALA A 192 -12.97 -11.57 6.46
C ALA A 192 -13.66 -12.46 5.42
N ALA A 193 -14.59 -11.92 4.64
CA ALA A 193 -15.27 -12.65 3.56
C ALA A 193 -14.29 -13.06 2.45
N HIS A 194 -13.41 -12.16 2.02
CA HIS A 194 -12.41 -12.48 0.99
C HIS A 194 -11.41 -13.54 1.46
N LEU A 195 -10.98 -13.49 2.73
CA LEU A 195 -10.04 -14.48 3.31
C LEU A 195 -10.58 -15.93 3.34
N GLN A 196 -11.88 -16.14 3.11
CA GLN A 196 -12.42 -17.49 2.91
C GLN A 196 -12.07 -18.08 1.53
N HIS A 197 -11.55 -17.28 0.60
CA HIS A 197 -11.34 -17.67 -0.79
C HIS A 197 -9.92 -17.49 -1.28
N VAL A 198 -9.12 -16.66 -0.60
CA VAL A 198 -7.74 -16.29 -0.98
C VAL A 198 -6.84 -16.20 0.25
N ASP A 199 -5.54 -16.09 0.04
CA ASP A 199 -4.54 -16.14 1.12
C ASP A 199 -4.35 -14.79 1.83
N GLY A 200 -4.68 -13.70 1.16
CA GLY A 200 -4.52 -12.36 1.73
C GLY A 200 -5.40 -11.31 1.06
N VAL A 201 -5.51 -10.16 1.73
CA VAL A 201 -6.30 -9.02 1.26
C VAL A 201 -5.47 -7.75 1.33
N MET A 202 -5.30 -7.06 0.21
CA MET A 202 -4.66 -5.75 0.15
C MET A 202 -5.73 -4.66 0.12
N VAL A 203 -5.77 -3.82 1.14
CA VAL A 203 -6.62 -2.63 1.21
C VAL A 203 -5.79 -1.40 0.82
N GLY A 204 -6.29 -0.59 -0.08
CA GLY A 204 -5.57 0.61 -0.55
C GLY A 204 -6.14 1.90 0.02
N ARG A 205 -6.96 2.57 -0.77
CA ARG A 205 -7.47 3.93 -0.48
C ARG A 205 -8.18 4.05 0.87
N GLU A 206 -8.89 3.01 1.29
CA GLU A 206 -9.60 3.05 2.57
C GLU A 206 -8.63 3.19 3.75
N CYS A 207 -7.53 2.44 3.76
CA CYS A 207 -6.50 2.58 4.80
C CYS A 207 -5.86 3.99 4.85
N TYR A 208 -5.85 4.72 3.73
CA TYR A 208 -5.36 6.10 3.69
C TYR A 208 -6.40 7.11 4.17
N HIS A 209 -7.68 6.92 3.83
CA HIS A 209 -8.76 7.83 4.20
C HIS A 209 -9.32 7.58 5.61
N ASN A 210 -9.25 6.33 6.05
CA ASN A 210 -9.70 5.85 7.35
C ASN A 210 -8.67 4.87 7.95
N PRO A 211 -7.48 5.35 8.37
CA PRO A 211 -6.42 4.47 8.86
C PRO A 211 -6.82 3.66 10.09
N MET A 212 -7.79 4.14 10.88
CA MET A 212 -8.26 3.43 12.08
C MET A 212 -9.04 2.14 11.76
N LEU A 213 -9.39 1.90 10.49
CA LEU A 213 -9.85 0.58 10.03
C LEU A 213 -8.84 -0.53 10.40
N MET A 214 -7.53 -0.23 10.35
CA MET A 214 -6.47 -1.19 10.66
C MET A 214 -6.27 -1.46 12.16
N ARG A 215 -6.94 -0.71 13.03
CA ARG A 215 -6.69 -0.74 14.49
C ARG A 215 -6.87 -2.13 15.11
N ASP A 216 -7.86 -2.84 14.63
CA ASP A 216 -8.21 -4.17 15.17
C ASP A 216 -7.64 -5.34 14.33
N TRP A 217 -6.88 -5.07 13.27
CA TRP A 217 -6.40 -6.11 12.35
C TRP A 217 -5.45 -7.10 12.99
N ASP A 218 -4.58 -6.65 13.91
CA ASP A 218 -3.66 -7.53 14.63
C ASP A 218 -4.44 -8.63 15.36
N ARG A 219 -5.54 -8.28 16.02
CA ARG A 219 -6.43 -9.22 16.70
C ARG A 219 -7.31 -10.03 15.73
N LEU A 220 -7.93 -9.36 14.76
CA LEU A 220 -8.89 -10.00 13.86
C LEU A 220 -8.27 -10.99 12.90
N PHE A 221 -7.05 -10.73 12.42
CA PHE A 221 -6.45 -11.46 11.32
C PHE A 221 -5.10 -12.10 11.63
N TYR A 222 -4.45 -11.70 12.74
CA TYR A 222 -3.13 -12.22 13.10
C TYR A 222 -3.08 -12.90 14.47
N GLY A 223 -4.21 -12.95 15.20
CA GLY A 223 -4.29 -13.62 16.49
C GLY A 223 -3.47 -12.94 17.60
N ASP A 224 -3.18 -11.66 17.49
CA ASP A 224 -2.48 -10.87 18.51
C ASP A 224 -3.48 -10.20 19.43
N ASP A 225 -3.65 -10.73 20.62
CA ASP A 225 -4.62 -10.25 21.62
C ASP A 225 -4.17 -9.00 22.40
N ARG A 226 -3.00 -8.44 22.09
CA ARG A 226 -2.56 -7.19 22.71
C ARG A 226 -3.55 -6.07 22.43
N ALA A 227 -3.76 -5.21 23.44
CA ALA A 227 -4.66 -4.08 23.29
C ALA A 227 -4.28 -3.21 22.08
N PRO A 228 -5.23 -2.86 21.21
CA PRO A 228 -4.99 -1.97 20.10
C PRO A 228 -4.69 -0.55 20.61
N VAL A 229 -3.94 0.21 19.81
CA VAL A 229 -3.57 1.59 20.14
C VAL A 229 -4.81 2.47 20.35
N SER A 230 -4.84 3.26 21.42
CA SER A 230 -5.87 4.27 21.63
C SER A 230 -5.62 5.49 20.73
N TYR A 231 -6.66 6.30 20.51
CA TYR A 231 -6.51 7.55 19.74
C TYR A 231 -5.56 8.55 20.42
N ALA A 232 -5.63 8.66 21.75
CA ALA A 232 -4.74 9.54 22.54
C ALA A 232 -3.28 9.09 22.43
N GLU A 233 -3.03 7.79 22.61
CA GLU A 233 -1.68 7.22 22.45
C GLU A 233 -1.15 7.41 21.03
N LEU A 234 -1.99 7.20 20.00
CA LEU A 234 -1.60 7.43 18.61
C LEU A 234 -1.24 8.89 18.36
N ALA A 235 -2.02 9.85 18.87
CA ALA A 235 -1.72 11.27 18.74
C ALA A 235 -0.36 11.61 19.38
N GLY A 236 -0.06 11.05 20.56
CA GLY A 236 1.24 11.19 21.24
C GLY A 236 2.38 10.63 20.38
N ARG A 237 2.24 9.41 19.87
CA ARG A 237 3.26 8.76 18.99
C ARG A 237 3.51 9.56 17.70
N LEU A 238 2.47 10.12 17.11
CA LEU A 238 2.59 10.96 15.91
C LEU A 238 3.32 12.28 16.19
N LYS A 239 3.06 12.90 17.33
CA LYS A 239 3.78 14.09 17.78
C LYS A 239 5.26 13.78 17.99
N ASP A 240 5.59 12.68 18.67
CA ASP A 240 6.97 12.29 18.93
C ASP A 240 7.71 11.94 17.63
N TYR A 241 7.04 11.24 16.71
CA TYR A 241 7.56 10.97 15.38
C TYR A 241 7.83 12.28 14.60
N ALA A 242 6.87 13.21 14.61
CA ALA A 242 7.05 14.50 13.94
C ALA A 242 8.23 15.29 14.53
N ALA A 243 8.37 15.32 15.85
CA ALA A 243 9.50 15.96 16.53
C ALA A 243 10.84 15.34 16.10
N ALA A 244 10.93 14.01 16.07
CA ALA A 244 12.14 13.30 15.64
C ALA A 244 12.51 13.59 14.18
N GLN A 245 11.53 13.60 13.27
CA GLN A 245 11.76 13.89 11.85
C GLN A 245 12.18 15.34 11.61
N LEU A 246 11.64 16.29 12.35
CA LEU A 246 12.04 17.70 12.29
C LEU A 246 13.47 17.89 12.82
N ALA A 247 13.82 17.20 13.92
CA ALA A 247 15.16 17.25 14.51
C ALA A 247 16.23 16.59 13.62
N ALA A 248 15.87 15.63 12.78
CA ALA A 248 16.79 14.95 11.87
C ALA A 248 17.39 15.87 10.78
N GLY A 249 16.83 17.06 10.56
CA GLY A 249 17.40 18.09 9.68
C GLY A 249 17.44 17.76 8.19
N ARG A 250 16.64 16.77 7.73
CA ARG A 250 16.60 16.31 6.34
C ARG A 250 15.67 17.12 5.44
N GLY A 251 15.33 18.36 5.82
CA GLY A 251 14.42 19.23 5.07
C GLY A 251 12.94 18.84 5.18
N THR A 252 12.61 17.89 6.06
CA THR A 252 11.21 17.56 6.38
C THR A 252 10.59 18.68 7.20
N ILE A 253 9.37 19.08 6.86
CA ILE A 253 8.57 20.05 7.62
C ILE A 253 7.27 19.39 8.09
N LEU A 254 6.65 19.92 9.14
CA LEU A 254 5.43 19.36 9.72
C LEU A 254 4.31 19.15 8.68
N ARG A 255 4.18 20.08 7.73
CA ARG A 255 3.19 20.02 6.66
C ARG A 255 3.33 18.76 5.79
N HIS A 256 4.54 18.25 5.59
CA HIS A 256 4.76 17.03 4.80
C HIS A 256 4.20 15.79 5.49
N MET A 257 4.22 15.76 6.81
CA MET A 257 3.70 14.66 7.64
C MET A 257 2.20 14.83 7.91
N ALA A 258 1.78 16.01 8.36
CA ALA A 258 0.41 16.30 8.79
C ALA A 258 -0.65 15.98 7.71
N ARG A 259 -0.34 16.17 6.43
CA ARG A 259 -1.24 15.83 5.32
C ARG A 259 -1.64 14.35 5.29
N HIS A 260 -0.82 13.45 5.86
CA HIS A 260 -1.09 12.02 5.95
C HIS A 260 -1.89 11.63 7.19
N TYR A 261 -2.07 12.55 8.15
CA TYR A 261 -2.80 12.32 9.39
C TYR A 261 -4.28 12.70 9.31
N LEU A 262 -4.70 13.34 8.20
CA LEU A 262 -6.04 13.94 8.07
C LEU A 262 -7.18 12.92 8.20
N GLY A 263 -6.94 11.67 7.79
CA GLY A 263 -7.91 10.58 7.84
C GLY A 263 -8.08 9.91 9.21
N LEU A 264 -7.15 10.13 10.16
CA LEU A 264 -7.11 9.39 11.42
C LEU A 264 -8.37 9.53 12.29
N MET A 265 -9.01 10.67 12.26
CA MET A 265 -10.23 10.94 13.04
C MET A 265 -11.51 10.78 12.21
N HIS A 266 -11.47 9.93 11.17
CA HIS A 266 -12.62 9.68 10.31
C HIS A 266 -13.80 9.15 11.14
N GLY A 267 -14.99 9.70 10.90
CA GLY A 267 -16.22 9.30 11.59
C GLY A 267 -16.42 9.88 13.00
N LEU A 268 -15.41 10.53 13.60
CA LEU A 268 -15.52 11.11 14.95
C LEU A 268 -16.09 12.53 14.92
N ASN A 269 -16.76 12.91 16.00
CA ASN A 269 -17.05 14.32 16.28
C ASN A 269 -15.72 15.08 16.39
N GLY A 270 -15.68 16.33 15.90
CA GLY A 270 -14.42 17.09 15.89
C GLY A 270 -13.45 16.74 14.75
N ALA A 271 -13.66 15.68 13.96
CA ALA A 271 -12.81 15.33 12.81
C ALA A 271 -12.62 16.49 11.81
N ARG A 272 -13.61 17.38 11.68
CA ARG A 272 -13.48 18.59 10.85
C ARG A 272 -12.47 19.57 11.42
N HIS A 273 -12.40 19.73 12.74
CA HIS A 273 -11.43 20.58 13.41
C HIS A 273 -10.03 20.01 13.27
N TRP A 274 -9.85 18.70 13.49
CA TRP A 274 -8.61 17.98 13.24
C TRP A 274 -8.06 18.27 11.83
N ARG A 275 -8.86 18.02 10.81
CA ARG A 275 -8.46 18.26 9.41
C ARG A 275 -8.11 19.72 9.15
N ARG A 276 -8.92 20.67 9.67
CA ARG A 276 -8.69 22.11 9.50
C ARG A 276 -7.37 22.54 10.13
N MET A 277 -7.11 22.16 11.38
CA MET A 277 -5.87 22.55 12.08
C MET A 277 -4.63 21.98 11.40
N LEU A 278 -4.65 20.69 10.98
CA LEU A 278 -3.53 20.02 10.34
C LEU A 278 -3.38 20.30 8.84
N SER A 279 -4.22 21.14 8.26
CA SER A 279 -4.09 21.67 6.90
C SER A 279 -3.94 23.18 6.83
N ASP A 280 -4.02 23.89 7.94
CA ASP A 280 -3.89 25.33 8.02
C ASP A 280 -2.43 25.76 7.83
N ALA A 281 -2.17 26.62 6.84
CA ALA A 281 -0.82 27.02 6.48
C ALA A 281 -0.12 27.83 7.58
N GLU A 282 -0.86 28.70 8.31
CA GLU A 282 -0.28 29.54 9.36
C GLU A 282 0.01 28.72 10.62
N LEU A 283 -0.84 27.76 10.97
CA LEU A 283 -0.60 26.86 12.11
C LEU A 283 0.55 25.90 11.86
N LEU A 284 0.78 25.49 10.62
CA LEU A 284 1.87 24.56 10.23
C LEU A 284 3.21 25.26 10.02
N LYS A 285 3.23 26.58 9.78
CA LYS A 285 4.44 27.36 9.47
C LYS A 285 5.51 27.31 10.55
N PRO A 286 5.18 27.32 11.85
CA PRO A 286 6.19 27.23 12.91
C PRO A 286 6.88 25.89 13.03
N ASN A 287 6.41 24.85 12.34
CA ASN A 287 6.87 23.46 12.49
C ASN A 287 6.78 22.93 13.93
N ASP A 288 5.76 23.35 14.68
CA ASP A 288 5.53 22.93 16.06
C ASP A 288 4.77 21.60 16.10
N PRO A 289 5.40 20.47 16.52
CA PRO A 289 4.75 19.15 16.55
C PRO A 289 3.61 19.07 17.58
N ASP A 290 3.57 19.96 18.61
CA ASP A 290 2.49 20.00 19.60
C ASP A 290 1.15 20.43 18.96
N LEU A 291 1.16 20.95 17.73
CA LEU A 291 -0.07 21.21 16.97
C LEU A 291 -0.92 19.92 16.83
N ILE A 292 -0.29 18.74 16.75
CA ILE A 292 -0.97 17.44 16.65
C ILE A 292 -1.78 17.18 17.93
N LEU A 293 -1.19 17.42 19.12
CA LEU A 293 -1.89 17.24 20.39
C LEU A 293 -3.01 18.28 20.57
N ARG A 294 -2.76 19.54 20.23
CA ARG A 294 -3.81 20.57 20.27
C ARG A 294 -4.99 20.25 19.34
N ALA A 295 -4.70 19.64 18.18
CA ALA A 295 -5.76 19.19 17.28
C ALA A 295 -6.52 17.99 17.85
N TRP A 296 -5.83 17.06 18.52
CA TRP A 296 -6.43 15.92 19.22
C TRP A 296 -7.36 16.37 20.35
N GLU A 297 -6.95 17.29 21.21
CA GLU A 297 -7.76 17.82 22.30
C GLU A 297 -9.15 18.31 21.85
N GLN A 298 -9.26 18.86 20.63
CA GLN A 298 -10.57 19.29 20.09
C GLN A 298 -11.46 18.10 19.74
N VAL A 299 -10.88 16.98 19.32
CA VAL A 299 -11.61 15.74 19.05
C VAL A 299 -11.98 15.07 20.38
N GLU A 300 -11.04 15.00 21.31
CA GLU A 300 -11.24 14.39 22.63
C GLU A 300 -12.40 15.05 23.40
N ARG A 301 -12.43 16.40 23.43
CA ARG A 301 -13.53 17.15 24.06
C ARG A 301 -14.89 16.97 23.39
N ALA A 302 -14.91 16.62 22.11
CA ALA A 302 -16.15 16.45 21.33
C ALA A 302 -16.73 15.02 21.41
N ASN A 303 -16.00 14.09 22.03
CA ASN A 303 -16.40 12.69 22.14
C ASN A 303 -16.24 12.21 23.60
N ASP A 304 -16.92 11.12 23.91
CA ASP A 304 -16.69 10.34 25.12
C ASP A 304 -15.87 9.11 24.73
N PHE A 305 -14.67 8.99 25.29
CA PHE A 305 -13.77 7.86 25.07
C PHE A 305 -13.70 7.00 26.33
N SER A 306 -14.61 6.04 26.47
CA SER A 306 -14.45 4.96 27.43
C SER A 306 -13.56 3.87 26.84
N ASP A 307 -12.57 3.41 27.59
CA ASP A 307 -11.58 2.39 27.18
C ASP A 307 -10.79 2.74 25.89
N GLY A 308 -10.64 4.04 25.61
CA GLY A 308 -9.90 4.54 24.43
C GLY A 308 -10.65 4.39 23.11
N LEU A 309 -11.92 4.03 23.14
CA LEU A 309 -12.84 3.98 22.00
C LEU A 309 -13.92 5.05 22.13
N PRO A 310 -14.36 5.65 21.00
CA PRO A 310 -15.50 6.55 21.02
C PRO A 310 -16.77 5.75 21.38
N VAL A 311 -17.51 6.22 22.36
CA VAL A 311 -18.85 5.73 22.66
C VAL A 311 -19.78 6.26 21.59
N ASN A 312 -20.26 5.39 20.68
CA ASN A 312 -21.32 5.75 19.76
C ASN A 312 -22.57 6.05 20.59
N LYS A 313 -23.00 7.30 20.62
CA LYS A 313 -24.37 7.63 21.08
C LYS A 313 -25.29 7.17 19.96
N GLU A 314 -26.08 6.13 20.25
CA GLU A 314 -27.21 5.70 19.43
C GLU A 314 -28.18 6.84 19.14
#